data_df6143de8f703ab3fb48ca70e3e58ae1
#
_entry.id   df6143de8f703ab3fb48ca70e3e58ae1
#
_cell.length_a   1.000
_cell.length_b   1.000
_cell.length_c   1.000
_cell.angle_alpha   90.00
_cell.angle_beta   90.00
_cell.angle_gamma   90.00
#
_symmetry.space_group_name_H-M   'P 1'
#
loop_
_entity.id
_entity.type
_entity.pdbx_description
1 polymer ?
#
loop_
_entity_poly.entity_id
_entity_poly.type
_entity_poly.pdbx_seq_one_letter_code
_entity_poly.pdbx_strand_id
1 'polypeptide(L)'
;MNASTDRIERKILLRAPRSRVWRALSNAEEFGNWFGVALQGKAFVAGQRVRGHITYPGYEHLLFDVMVERMEPERLLSMRWHPAAIDPAVDYSKEPTTLVVFELAEVEGGTLLTLVESGFDQIPPERRLEAFRMNSGGWDEQMKNIEKHVATP
;
A
#
# COMPACT_ATOMS: atom_id res chain seq x y z
N MET A 1 13.02 3.03 -25.97
CA MET A 1 12.44 2.34 -24.82
C MET A 1 11.95 3.35 -23.79
N ASN A 2 10.71 3.28 -23.48
CA ASN A 2 10.10 4.24 -22.57
C ASN A 2 10.04 3.70 -21.16
N ALA A 3 10.34 4.56 -20.21
CA ALA A 3 10.01 4.24 -18.84
C ALA A 3 8.49 4.07 -18.74
N SER A 4 8.05 3.02 -18.10
CA SER A 4 6.62 2.83 -17.90
C SER A 4 6.09 3.88 -16.92
N THR A 5 5.00 4.57 -17.30
CA THR A 5 4.28 5.47 -16.41
C THR A 5 3.07 4.79 -15.80
N ASP A 6 2.85 3.51 -16.14
CA ASP A 6 1.69 2.76 -15.65
C ASP A 6 1.91 2.18 -14.26
N ARG A 7 3.15 1.92 -13.87
CA ARG A 7 3.43 1.19 -12.64
C ARG A 7 4.60 1.75 -11.86
N ILE A 8 4.51 1.58 -10.56
CA ILE A 8 5.58 1.85 -9.60
C ILE A 8 6.00 0.49 -9.04
N GLU A 9 7.31 0.23 -9.01
CA GLU A 9 7.83 -1.00 -8.42
C GLU A 9 8.90 -0.66 -7.39
N ARG A 10 8.85 -1.33 -6.24
CA ARG A 10 9.86 -1.20 -5.19
C ARG A 10 10.19 -2.58 -4.65
N LYS A 11 11.47 -2.80 -4.34
CA LYS A 11 11.93 -4.04 -3.71
C LYS A 11 12.77 -3.67 -2.51
N ILE A 12 12.59 -4.41 -1.43
CA ILE A 12 13.40 -4.21 -0.22
C ILE A 12 13.65 -5.55 0.45
N LEU A 13 14.90 -5.74 0.92
CA LEU A 13 15.23 -6.88 1.76
C LEU A 13 14.91 -6.51 3.20
N LEU A 14 13.98 -7.23 3.80
CA LEU A 14 13.62 -7.07 5.20
C LEU A 14 14.30 -8.18 6.01
N ARG A 15 15.06 -7.79 7.03
CA ARG A 15 15.82 -8.75 7.85
C ARG A 15 14.92 -9.34 8.94
N ALA A 16 13.89 -10.04 8.51
CA ALA A 16 12.90 -10.67 9.37
C ALA A 16 12.34 -11.90 8.67
N PRO A 17 11.84 -12.88 9.41
CA PRO A 17 11.21 -14.06 8.81
C PRO A 17 9.97 -13.66 8.02
N ARG A 18 9.64 -14.47 7.02
CA ARG A 18 8.48 -14.22 6.17
C ARG A 18 7.18 -14.13 6.98
N SER A 19 7.03 -14.93 8.02
CA SER A 19 5.86 -14.88 8.90
C SER A 19 5.73 -13.54 9.62
N ARG A 20 6.86 -12.95 10.03
CA ARG A 20 6.85 -11.64 10.69
C ARG A 20 6.43 -10.53 9.72
N VAL A 21 6.97 -10.57 8.50
CA VAL A 21 6.61 -9.60 7.47
C VAL A 21 5.15 -9.75 7.08
N TRP A 22 4.69 -11.00 6.93
CA TRP A 22 3.28 -11.26 6.61
C TRP A 22 2.35 -10.68 7.66
N ARG A 23 2.69 -10.81 8.94
CA ARG A 23 1.87 -10.23 10.00
C ARG A 23 1.79 -8.70 9.88
N ALA A 24 2.91 -8.05 9.55
CA ALA A 24 2.93 -6.60 9.34
C ALA A 24 2.04 -6.15 8.18
N LEU A 25 1.88 -6.99 7.17
CA LEU A 25 1.03 -6.70 6.01
C LEU A 25 -0.43 -7.09 6.26
N SER A 26 -0.67 -8.29 6.78
CA SER A 26 -2.00 -8.89 6.81
C SER A 26 -2.82 -8.54 8.05
N ASN A 27 -2.18 -8.17 9.14
CA ASN A 27 -2.87 -7.71 10.34
C ASN A 27 -3.16 -6.23 10.16
N ALA A 28 -4.44 -5.86 10.08
CA ALA A 28 -4.83 -4.48 9.75
C ALA A 28 -4.31 -3.47 10.76
N GLU A 29 -4.39 -3.78 12.05
CA GLU A 29 -3.91 -2.86 13.08
C GLU A 29 -2.40 -2.65 12.96
N GLU A 30 -1.64 -3.72 12.76
CA GLU A 30 -0.19 -3.63 12.58
C GLU A 30 0.17 -2.88 11.30
N PHE A 31 -0.53 -3.18 10.19
CA PHE A 31 -0.37 -2.44 8.94
C PHE A 31 -0.58 -0.94 9.17
N GLY A 32 -1.65 -0.58 9.87
CA GLY A 32 -1.95 0.81 10.18
C GLY A 32 -0.85 1.49 10.98
N ASN A 33 -0.20 0.76 11.88
CA ASN A 33 0.86 1.32 12.72
C ASN A 33 2.07 1.78 11.90
N TRP A 34 2.49 1.01 10.89
CA TRP A 34 3.63 1.44 10.09
C TRP A 34 3.22 2.28 8.88
N PHE A 35 2.03 2.04 8.33
CA PHE A 35 1.56 2.78 7.16
C PHE A 35 1.07 4.19 7.52
N GLY A 36 0.54 4.35 8.73
CA GLY A 36 0.03 5.65 9.19
C GLY A 36 -1.48 5.78 9.05
N VAL A 37 -2.22 4.75 9.41
CA VAL A 37 -3.69 4.71 9.34
C VAL A 37 -4.25 4.12 10.62
N ALA A 38 -5.36 4.69 11.10
CA ALA A 38 -6.06 4.18 12.29
C ALA A 38 -6.94 3.00 11.88
N LEU A 39 -6.46 1.78 12.12
CA LEU A 39 -7.16 0.56 11.76
C LEU A 39 -7.41 -0.37 12.95
N GLN A 40 -7.47 0.16 14.17
CA GLN A 40 -7.77 -0.62 15.37
C GLN A 40 -9.14 -1.27 15.24
N GLY A 41 -9.22 -2.56 15.56
CA GLY A 41 -10.47 -3.31 15.48
C GLY A 41 -10.90 -3.68 14.09
N LYS A 42 -10.10 -3.36 13.07
CA LYS A 42 -10.37 -3.71 11.68
C LYS A 42 -9.62 -4.99 11.30
N ALA A 43 -10.05 -5.60 10.21
CA ALA A 43 -9.39 -6.80 9.67
C ALA A 43 -9.33 -6.70 8.16
N PHE A 44 -8.24 -7.19 7.56
CA PHE A 44 -8.16 -7.37 6.12
C PHE A 44 -8.76 -8.74 5.78
N VAL A 45 -9.78 -8.74 4.95
CA VAL A 45 -10.44 -9.95 4.47
C VAL A 45 -10.64 -9.80 2.96
N ALA A 46 -10.20 -10.81 2.21
CA ALA A 46 -10.34 -10.78 0.75
C ALA A 46 -11.81 -10.55 0.35
N GLY A 47 -12.03 -9.60 -0.55
CA GLY A 47 -13.35 -9.21 -1.00
C GLY A 47 -14.02 -8.14 -0.16
N GLN A 48 -13.37 -7.65 0.89
CA GLN A 48 -13.96 -6.66 1.79
C GLN A 48 -13.22 -5.32 1.73
N ARG A 49 -13.98 -4.26 1.92
CA ARG A 49 -13.49 -2.89 1.96
C ARG A 49 -13.06 -2.55 3.37
N VAL A 50 -11.94 -1.83 3.49
CA VAL A 50 -11.42 -1.36 4.79
C VAL A 50 -11.15 0.13 4.72
N ARG A 51 -11.58 0.86 5.74
CA ARG A 51 -11.43 2.31 5.83
C ARG A 51 -10.86 2.72 7.17
N GLY A 52 -10.05 3.77 7.17
CA GLY A 52 -9.56 4.41 8.38
C GLY A 52 -8.93 5.75 8.06
N HIS A 53 -8.90 6.62 9.05
CA HIS A 53 -8.30 7.93 8.86
C HIS A 53 -6.78 7.86 8.92
N ILE A 54 -6.13 8.69 8.11
CA ILE A 54 -4.68 8.85 8.15
C ILE A 54 -4.30 9.42 9.52
N THR A 55 -3.16 8.98 10.05
CA THR A 55 -2.68 9.41 11.38
C THR A 55 -1.54 10.42 11.31
N TYR A 56 -1.02 10.75 10.11
CA TYR A 56 0.01 11.76 10.00
C TYR A 56 -0.53 13.13 10.38
N PRO A 57 0.20 13.91 11.22
CA PRO A 57 -0.24 15.24 11.62
C PRO A 57 -0.52 16.14 10.43
N GLY A 58 -1.69 16.76 10.42
CA GLY A 58 -2.14 17.62 9.34
C GLY A 58 -2.91 16.90 8.23
N TYR A 59 -2.93 15.56 8.24
CA TYR A 59 -3.59 14.76 7.20
C TYR A 59 -4.70 13.88 7.75
N GLU A 60 -5.10 14.08 9.00
CA GLU A 60 -6.08 13.21 9.68
C GLU A 60 -7.47 13.27 9.07
N HIS A 61 -7.75 14.29 8.26
CA HIS A 61 -9.01 14.39 7.53
C HIS A 61 -9.07 13.46 6.32
N LEU A 62 -7.93 12.95 5.87
CA LEU A 62 -7.88 12.05 4.72
C LEU A 62 -8.25 10.63 5.13
N LEU A 63 -8.86 9.92 4.21
CA LEU A 63 -9.35 8.56 4.44
C LEU A 63 -8.56 7.57 3.61
N PHE A 64 -7.97 6.60 4.29
CA PHE A 64 -7.46 5.38 3.67
C PHE A 64 -8.67 4.51 3.39
N ASP A 65 -8.86 4.11 2.15
CA ASP A 65 -10.05 3.39 1.71
C ASP A 65 -9.63 2.39 0.64
N VAL A 66 -9.60 1.12 0.99
CA VAL A 66 -9.11 0.08 0.10
C VAL A 66 -10.10 -1.06 0.00
N MET A 67 -10.09 -1.73 -1.16
CA MET A 67 -10.76 -3.01 -1.37
C MET A 67 -9.68 -4.08 -1.39
N VAL A 68 -9.71 -4.99 -0.41
CA VAL A 68 -8.77 -6.11 -0.35
C VAL A 68 -9.20 -7.13 -1.40
N GLU A 69 -8.29 -7.53 -2.29
CA GLU A 69 -8.61 -8.49 -3.35
C GLU A 69 -8.13 -9.89 -3.06
N ARG A 70 -6.84 -10.04 -2.76
CA ARG A 70 -6.23 -11.36 -2.57
C ARG A 70 -5.39 -11.36 -1.30
N MET A 71 -5.47 -12.47 -0.58
CA MET A 71 -4.63 -12.73 0.58
C MET A 71 -4.15 -14.18 0.49
N GLU A 72 -2.89 -14.38 0.14
CA GLU A 72 -2.26 -15.70 0.11
C GLU A 72 -1.22 -15.72 1.22
N PRO A 73 -1.45 -16.47 2.30
CA PRO A 73 -0.62 -16.40 3.50
C PRO A 73 0.88 -16.49 3.20
N GLU A 74 1.62 -15.55 3.75
CA GLU A 74 3.07 -15.41 3.66
C GLU A 74 3.59 -15.25 2.22
N ARG A 75 2.72 -14.95 1.26
CA ARG A 75 3.12 -14.84 -0.14
C ARG A 75 2.63 -13.58 -0.82
N LEU A 76 1.35 -13.24 -0.69
CA LEU A 76 0.78 -12.13 -1.47
C LEU A 76 -0.42 -11.47 -0.78
N LEU A 77 -0.39 -10.14 -0.75
CA LEU A 77 -1.54 -9.31 -0.39
C LEU A 77 -1.75 -8.31 -1.51
N SER A 78 -2.97 -8.23 -2.03
CA SER A 78 -3.31 -7.20 -3.02
C SER A 78 -4.57 -6.45 -2.63
N MET A 79 -4.60 -5.17 -3.03
CA MET A 79 -5.71 -4.29 -2.75
C MET A 79 -5.84 -3.23 -3.83
N ARG A 80 -7.04 -2.65 -3.94
CA ARG A 80 -7.30 -1.56 -4.87
C ARG A 80 -7.71 -0.32 -4.12
N TRP A 81 -7.27 0.82 -4.62
CA TRP A 81 -7.67 2.13 -4.11
C TRP A 81 -7.71 3.16 -5.22
N HIS A 82 -8.20 4.35 -4.89
CA HIS A 82 -8.11 5.51 -5.79
C HIS A 82 -6.84 6.27 -5.41
N PRO A 83 -5.82 6.29 -6.27
CA PRO A 83 -4.52 6.88 -5.90
C PRO A 83 -4.63 8.39 -5.75
N ALA A 84 -3.97 8.93 -4.71
CA ALA A 84 -3.92 10.37 -4.46
C ALA A 84 -5.31 11.03 -4.41
N ALA A 85 -6.29 10.37 -3.80
CA ALA A 85 -7.66 10.86 -3.68
C ALA A 85 -7.75 11.80 -2.47
N ILE A 86 -7.16 13.00 -2.60
CA ILE A 86 -6.95 13.92 -1.48
C ILE A 86 -7.82 15.17 -1.52
N ASP A 87 -8.50 15.45 -2.64
CA ASP A 87 -9.35 16.62 -2.76
C ASP A 87 -10.77 16.28 -2.28
N PRO A 88 -11.23 16.87 -1.15
CA PRO A 88 -12.55 16.54 -0.62
C PRO A 88 -13.70 16.99 -1.50
N ALA A 89 -13.45 17.89 -2.47
CA ALA A 89 -14.47 18.35 -3.40
C ALA A 89 -14.66 17.41 -4.59
N VAL A 90 -13.79 16.39 -4.74
CA VAL A 90 -13.83 15.47 -5.88
C VAL A 90 -14.40 14.13 -5.45
N ASP A 91 -15.33 13.60 -6.24
CA ASP A 91 -15.84 12.24 -6.07
C ASP A 91 -14.99 11.30 -6.92
N TYR A 92 -14.08 10.56 -6.27
CA TYR A 92 -13.20 9.63 -6.96
C TYR A 92 -13.83 8.27 -7.23
N SER A 93 -15.02 8.01 -6.68
CA SER A 93 -15.63 6.68 -6.76
C SER A 93 -15.91 6.21 -8.18
N LYS A 94 -16.01 7.15 -9.12
CA LYS A 94 -16.26 6.84 -10.53
C LYS A 94 -14.98 6.67 -11.35
N GLU A 95 -13.83 6.93 -10.76
CA GLU A 95 -12.55 6.77 -11.44
C GLU A 95 -12.05 5.33 -11.32
N PRO A 96 -11.23 4.88 -12.27
CA PRO A 96 -10.54 3.60 -12.10
C PRO A 96 -9.63 3.63 -10.87
N THR A 97 -9.41 2.44 -10.30
CA THR A 97 -8.47 2.27 -9.19
C THR A 97 -7.14 1.80 -9.71
N THR A 98 -6.08 1.99 -8.92
CA THR A 98 -4.84 1.27 -9.13
C THR A 98 -4.83 0.00 -8.28
N LEU A 99 -4.04 -0.97 -8.71
CA LEU A 99 -3.84 -2.24 -8.00
C LEU A 99 -2.51 -2.18 -7.27
N VAL A 100 -2.55 -2.43 -5.97
CA VAL A 100 -1.35 -2.52 -5.13
C VAL A 100 -1.13 -3.98 -4.79
N VAL A 101 0.07 -4.50 -5.08
CA VAL A 101 0.43 -5.89 -4.80
C VAL A 101 1.69 -5.90 -3.95
N PHE A 102 1.60 -6.57 -2.79
CA PHE A 102 2.76 -6.89 -1.96
C PHE A 102 3.05 -8.38 -2.12
N GLU A 103 4.26 -8.72 -2.56
CA GLU A 103 4.69 -10.12 -2.67
C GLU A 103 5.88 -10.36 -1.77
N LEU A 104 5.90 -11.53 -1.15
CA LEU A 104 6.97 -11.96 -0.25
C LEU A 104 7.66 -13.19 -0.82
N ALA A 105 8.99 -13.17 -0.76
CA ALA A 105 9.81 -14.33 -1.08
C ALA A 105 10.84 -14.52 0.02
N GLU A 106 10.99 -15.76 0.48
CA GLU A 106 12.05 -16.09 1.41
C GLU A 106 13.37 -16.10 0.66
N VAL A 107 14.35 -15.36 1.18
CA VAL A 107 15.68 -15.27 0.57
C VAL A 107 16.74 -15.37 1.66
N GLU A 108 17.99 -15.53 1.25
CA GLU A 108 19.09 -15.50 2.21
C GLU A 108 19.11 -14.14 2.90
N GLY A 109 19.14 -14.16 4.22
CA GLY A 109 19.18 -12.94 5.02
C GLY A 109 17.82 -12.38 5.41
N GLY A 110 16.72 -12.98 4.97
CA GLY A 110 15.39 -12.51 5.39
C GLY A 110 14.30 -12.74 4.37
N THR A 111 13.52 -11.68 4.14
CA THR A 111 12.38 -11.72 3.23
C THR A 111 12.51 -10.60 2.21
N LEU A 112 12.40 -10.94 0.93
CA LEU A 112 12.31 -9.93 -0.11
C LEU A 112 10.86 -9.51 -0.26
N LEU A 113 10.58 -8.24 -0.02
CA LEU A 113 9.27 -7.65 -0.27
C LEU A 113 9.31 -6.93 -1.62
N THR A 114 8.41 -7.30 -2.51
CA THR A 114 8.20 -6.60 -3.76
C THR A 114 6.85 -5.90 -3.71
N LEU A 115 6.86 -4.60 -3.95
CA LEU A 115 5.64 -3.77 -4.02
C LEU A 115 5.48 -3.32 -5.45
N VAL A 116 4.28 -3.51 -6.01
CA VAL A 116 3.91 -2.99 -7.33
C VAL A 116 2.56 -2.29 -7.22
N GLU A 117 2.52 -1.04 -7.64
CA GLU A 117 1.23 -0.35 -7.86
C GLU A 117 1.11 -0.09 -9.36
N SER A 118 0.03 -0.56 -9.97
CA SER A 118 -0.16 -0.50 -11.41
C SER A 118 -1.55 0.01 -11.78
N GLY A 119 -1.71 0.44 -13.04
CA GLY A 119 -2.98 0.94 -13.55
C GLY A 119 -3.04 2.46 -13.62
N PHE A 120 -1.92 3.16 -13.44
CA PHE A 120 -1.93 4.63 -13.51
C PHE A 120 -2.35 5.15 -14.88
N ASP A 121 -2.13 4.39 -15.94
CA ASP A 121 -2.52 4.82 -17.28
C ASP A 121 -4.06 4.87 -17.45
N GLN A 122 -4.81 4.28 -16.52
CA GLN A 122 -6.28 4.34 -16.50
C GLN A 122 -6.79 5.57 -15.74
N ILE A 123 -5.93 6.24 -14.98
CA ILE A 123 -6.32 7.43 -14.20
C ILE A 123 -6.52 8.60 -15.18
N PRO A 124 -7.51 9.48 -14.94
CA PRO A 124 -7.74 10.62 -15.81
C PRO A 124 -6.45 11.40 -16.10
N PRO A 125 -6.18 11.75 -17.38
CA PRO A 125 -4.91 12.37 -17.75
C PRO A 125 -4.57 13.65 -16.98
N GLU A 126 -5.55 14.41 -16.58
CA GLU A 126 -5.36 15.69 -15.90
C GLU A 126 -4.79 15.53 -14.48
N ARG A 127 -4.87 14.34 -13.88
CA ARG A 127 -4.29 14.12 -12.56
C ARG A 127 -3.34 12.92 -12.48
N ARG A 128 -3.14 12.22 -13.59
CA ARG A 128 -2.33 10.99 -13.64
C ARG A 128 -0.89 11.21 -13.17
N LEU A 129 -0.24 12.25 -13.67
CA LEU A 129 1.16 12.51 -13.34
C LEU A 129 1.33 12.87 -11.88
N GLU A 130 0.44 13.68 -11.34
CA GLU A 130 0.47 14.05 -9.93
C GLU A 130 0.26 12.82 -9.04
N ALA A 131 -0.74 11.99 -9.37
CA ALA A 131 -1.00 10.78 -8.61
C ALA A 131 0.21 9.83 -8.64
N PHE A 132 0.83 9.66 -9.81
CA PHE A 132 2.02 8.82 -9.95
C PHE A 132 3.17 9.34 -9.09
N ARG A 133 3.43 10.66 -9.15
CA ARG A 133 4.53 11.26 -8.38
C ARG A 133 4.31 11.16 -6.87
N MET A 134 3.09 11.44 -6.42
CA MET A 134 2.75 11.35 -5.01
C MET A 134 2.95 9.94 -4.48
N ASN A 135 2.45 8.96 -5.21
CA ASN A 135 2.55 7.57 -4.76
C ASN A 135 3.97 7.03 -4.88
N SER A 136 4.73 7.46 -5.92
CA SER A 136 6.13 7.08 -6.03
C SER A 136 6.95 7.53 -4.82
N GLY A 137 6.81 8.79 -4.41
CA GLY A 137 7.46 9.30 -3.22
C GLY A 137 6.93 8.67 -1.94
N GLY A 138 5.63 8.43 -1.88
CA GLY A 138 4.99 7.80 -0.75
C GLY A 138 5.50 6.37 -0.53
N TRP A 139 5.68 5.60 -1.59
CA TRP A 139 6.19 4.24 -1.45
C TRP A 139 7.63 4.21 -0.97
N ASP A 140 8.47 5.17 -1.36
CA ASP A 140 9.82 5.26 -0.82
C ASP A 140 9.80 5.40 0.71
N GLU A 141 8.91 6.23 1.23
CA GLU A 141 8.75 6.40 2.67
C GLU A 141 8.16 5.16 3.34
N GLN A 142 7.17 4.52 2.72
CA GLN A 142 6.52 3.35 3.29
C GLN A 142 7.47 2.14 3.36
N MET A 143 8.40 2.02 2.40
CA MET A 143 9.42 0.97 2.46
C MET A 143 10.31 1.14 3.68
N LYS A 144 10.67 2.37 4.02
CA LYS A 144 11.44 2.67 5.23
C LYS A 144 10.63 2.38 6.49
N ASN A 145 9.34 2.69 6.46
CA ASN A 145 8.46 2.49 7.61
C ASN A 145 8.28 1.01 7.93
N ILE A 146 8.04 0.16 6.93
CA ILE A 146 7.90 -1.27 7.19
C ILE A 146 9.22 -1.89 7.62
N GLU A 147 10.34 -1.41 7.07
CA GLU A 147 11.66 -1.89 7.48
C GLU A 147 11.89 -1.67 8.98
N LYS A 148 11.59 -0.47 9.46
CA LYS A 148 11.70 -0.16 10.89
C LYS A 148 10.75 -1.00 11.73
N HIS A 149 9.53 -1.18 11.25
CA HIS A 149 8.50 -1.89 11.98
C HIS A 149 8.86 -3.34 12.20
N VAL A 150 9.32 -4.04 11.16
CA VAL A 150 9.65 -5.47 11.27
C VAL A 150 10.99 -5.72 11.94
N ALA A 151 11.79 -4.70 12.19
CA ALA A 151 13.03 -4.83 12.93
C ALA A 151 12.77 -5.16 14.40
N THR A 152 11.56 -4.90 14.89
CA THR A 152 11.15 -5.30 16.26
C THR A 152 10.29 -6.56 16.16
N PRO A 153 10.44 -7.48 17.12
CA PRO A 153 9.67 -8.73 17.12
C PRO A 153 8.16 -8.52 17.25
#